data_9ccb68d0bff6dc55a628a49e8c62134d
#
_entry.id   9ccb68d0bff6dc55a628a49e8c62134d
#
_cell.length_a   1.000
_cell.length_b   1.000
_cell.length_c   1.000
_cell.angle_alpha   90.00
_cell.angle_beta   90.00
_cell.angle_gamma   90.00
#
_symmetry.space_group_name_H-M   'P 1'
#
loop_
_entity.id
_entity.type
_entity.pdbx_description
1 polymer ?
#
loop_
_entity_poly.entity_id
_entity_poly.type
_entity_poly.pdbx_seq_one_letter_code
_entity_poly.pdbx_strand_id
1 'polypeptide(L)'
;MAYEWKFKFRPYTDDEAKKLLANVVSPETTDWHYNTHHKGYVTALNTIEKSLETADRTTANGNFSQIGELKRRFTWNHSGALLHDLYWEVLGGDGDPSKGPEIKAAIEKEFGSFDVWKTDFKASAVSAKLSGWGLLVFDRLYSGRLL
;
A
#
# COMPACT_ATOMS: atom_id res chain seq x y z
N MET A 1 18.37 -16.74 -10.38
CA MET A 1 18.12 -15.50 -11.15
C MET A 1 17.27 -14.57 -10.27
N ALA A 2 17.69 -13.33 -10.06
CA ALA A 2 16.90 -12.31 -9.36
C ALA A 2 15.66 -11.96 -10.21
N TYR A 3 14.52 -11.80 -9.55
CA TYR A 3 13.32 -11.26 -10.18
C TYR A 3 13.49 -9.76 -10.39
N GLU A 4 13.05 -9.23 -11.52
CA GLU A 4 13.04 -7.79 -11.78
C GLU A 4 11.66 -7.20 -11.52
N TRP A 5 11.55 -6.45 -10.43
CA TRP A 5 10.35 -5.71 -10.08
C TRP A 5 10.19 -4.50 -11.01
N LYS A 6 9.01 -4.34 -11.61
CA LYS A 6 8.71 -3.22 -12.50
C LYS A 6 7.97 -2.15 -11.74
N PHE A 7 8.43 -0.90 -11.90
CA PHE A 7 7.69 0.26 -11.42
C PHE A 7 6.46 0.44 -12.30
N LYS A 8 5.27 0.40 -11.69
CA LYS A 8 4.02 0.56 -12.41
C LYS A 8 3.70 2.04 -12.58
N PHE A 9 3.19 2.39 -13.75
CA PHE A 9 2.63 3.72 -13.94
C PHE A 9 1.29 3.83 -13.20
N ARG A 10 1.06 4.98 -12.60
CA ARG A 10 -0.24 5.33 -12.04
C ARG A 10 -1.28 5.40 -13.16
N PRO A 11 -2.57 5.13 -12.87
CA PRO A 11 -3.62 5.04 -13.89
C PRO A 11 -4.10 6.41 -14.40
N TYR A 12 -3.40 7.50 -14.10
CA TYR A 12 -3.73 8.86 -14.50
C TYR A 12 -2.49 9.70 -14.79
N THR A 13 -2.65 10.70 -15.64
CA THR A 13 -1.60 11.66 -16.01
C THR A 13 -1.31 12.66 -14.89
N ASP A 14 -0.24 13.44 -15.01
CA ASP A 14 0.09 14.51 -14.06
C ASP A 14 -1.01 15.57 -13.97
N ASP A 15 -1.68 15.89 -15.08
CA ASP A 15 -2.76 16.87 -15.09
C ASP A 15 -4.03 16.34 -14.43
N GLU A 16 -4.32 15.05 -14.58
CA GLU A 16 -5.40 14.38 -13.84
C GLU A 16 -5.08 14.31 -12.36
N ALA A 17 -3.86 13.97 -11.97
CA ALA A 17 -3.42 14.00 -10.57
C ALA A 17 -3.57 15.36 -9.93
N LYS A 18 -3.21 16.43 -10.64
CA LYS A 18 -3.39 17.81 -10.18
C LYS A 18 -4.85 18.13 -9.90
N LYS A 19 -5.77 17.64 -10.74
CA LYS A 19 -7.22 17.85 -10.54
C LYS A 19 -7.77 17.02 -9.38
N LEU A 20 -7.38 15.75 -9.29
CA LEU A 20 -7.88 14.81 -8.27
C LEU A 20 -7.47 15.20 -6.85
N LEU A 21 -6.27 15.73 -6.69
CA LEU A 21 -5.67 15.99 -5.39
C LEU A 21 -5.52 17.50 -5.05
N ALA A 22 -5.89 18.40 -5.95
CA ALA A 22 -5.60 19.83 -5.89
C ALA A 22 -6.01 20.52 -4.57
N ASN A 23 -7.05 20.01 -3.90
CA ASN A 23 -7.53 20.57 -2.63
C ASN A 23 -6.98 19.87 -1.39
N VAL A 24 -6.20 18.81 -1.55
CA VAL A 24 -5.72 17.97 -0.46
C VAL A 24 -4.20 17.88 -0.44
N VAL A 25 -3.58 17.67 -1.60
CA VAL A 25 -2.14 17.47 -1.74
C VAL A 25 -1.64 18.27 -2.94
N SER A 26 -0.52 18.97 -2.79
CA SER A 26 0.07 19.73 -3.89
C SER A 26 0.58 18.80 -5.02
N PRO A 27 0.61 19.27 -6.27
CA PRO A 27 1.22 18.53 -7.38
C PRO A 27 2.68 18.12 -7.11
N GLU A 28 3.45 18.99 -6.47
CA GLU A 28 4.82 18.71 -6.08
C GLU A 28 4.90 17.56 -5.07
N THR A 29 4.05 17.56 -4.04
CA THR A 29 3.98 16.45 -3.07
C THR A 29 3.58 15.14 -3.76
N THR A 30 2.66 15.19 -4.72
CA THR A 30 2.24 14.02 -5.49
C THR A 30 3.40 13.47 -6.31
N ASP A 31 4.17 14.33 -6.95
CA ASP A 31 5.36 13.93 -7.71
C ASP A 31 6.41 13.27 -6.82
N TRP A 32 6.76 13.88 -5.68
CA TRP A 32 7.66 13.28 -4.69
C TRP A 32 7.17 11.94 -4.18
N HIS A 33 5.86 11.83 -3.89
CA HIS A 33 5.27 10.60 -3.38
C HIS A 33 5.34 9.46 -4.41
N TYR A 34 5.12 9.77 -5.69
CA TYR A 34 5.15 8.79 -6.78
C TYR A 34 6.57 8.52 -7.29
N ASN A 35 7.24 9.54 -7.80
CA ASN A 35 8.50 9.40 -8.52
C ASN A 35 9.73 9.19 -7.62
N THR A 36 9.63 9.53 -6.33
CA THR A 36 10.72 9.33 -5.38
C THR A 36 10.38 8.26 -4.36
N HIS A 37 9.33 8.43 -3.58
CA HIS A 37 9.01 7.55 -2.46
C HIS A 37 8.54 6.16 -2.92
N HIS A 38 7.51 6.09 -3.75
CA HIS A 38 7.02 4.80 -4.29
C HIS A 38 8.09 4.11 -5.16
N LYS A 39 8.70 4.84 -6.09
CA LYS A 39 9.78 4.30 -6.92
C LYS A 39 10.96 3.79 -6.09
N GLY A 40 11.24 4.41 -4.95
CA GLY A 40 12.27 3.98 -4.01
C GLY A 40 12.06 2.56 -3.50
N TYR A 41 10.83 2.17 -3.17
CA TYR A 41 10.51 0.79 -2.76
C TYR A 41 10.82 -0.22 -3.87
N VAL A 42 10.43 0.06 -5.10
CA VAL A 42 10.68 -0.84 -6.25
C VAL A 42 12.18 -0.95 -6.53
N THR A 43 12.91 0.15 -6.47
CA THR A 43 14.37 0.18 -6.63
C THR A 43 15.06 -0.64 -5.54
N ALA A 44 14.61 -0.50 -4.29
CA ALA A 44 15.14 -1.28 -3.16
C ALA A 44 14.87 -2.78 -3.32
N LEU A 45 13.68 -3.18 -3.79
CA LEU A 45 13.37 -4.59 -4.09
C LEU A 45 14.36 -5.18 -5.10
N ASN A 46 14.63 -4.47 -6.19
CA ASN A 46 15.60 -4.94 -7.19
C ASN A 46 17.01 -5.09 -6.62
N THR A 47 17.41 -4.20 -5.73
CA THR A 47 18.69 -4.29 -5.03
C THR A 47 18.74 -5.50 -4.09
N ILE A 48 17.66 -5.72 -3.34
CA ILE A 48 17.55 -6.85 -2.40
C ILE A 48 17.55 -8.17 -3.16
N GLU A 49 16.83 -8.29 -4.27
CA GLU A 49 16.83 -9.50 -5.11
C GLU A 49 18.24 -9.89 -5.56
N LYS A 50 19.00 -8.92 -6.04
CA LYS A 50 20.40 -9.14 -6.40
C LYS A 50 21.25 -9.59 -5.22
N SER A 51 21.07 -8.95 -4.06
CA SER A 51 21.80 -9.30 -2.83
C SER A 51 21.43 -10.70 -2.33
N LEU A 52 20.18 -11.13 -2.54
CA LEU A 52 19.73 -12.47 -2.18
C LEU A 52 20.39 -13.58 -3.01
N GLU A 53 20.88 -13.31 -4.24
CA GLU A 53 21.55 -14.32 -5.05
C GLU A 53 22.84 -14.83 -4.39
N THR A 54 23.57 -13.94 -3.73
CA THR A 54 24.87 -14.25 -3.12
C THR A 54 24.86 -14.27 -1.59
N ALA A 55 23.69 -14.09 -0.96
CA ALA A 55 23.56 -14.04 0.48
C ALA A 55 24.00 -15.36 1.13
N ASP A 56 24.78 -15.26 2.21
CA ASP A 56 25.13 -16.40 3.04
C ASP A 56 23.88 -16.96 3.75
N ARG A 57 23.65 -18.24 3.55
CA ARG A 57 22.55 -19.00 4.17
C ARG A 57 23.05 -20.00 5.22
N THR A 58 24.37 -20.19 5.32
CA THR A 58 24.97 -21.18 6.22
C THR A 58 25.03 -20.69 7.67
N THR A 59 25.12 -19.37 7.85
CA THR A 59 25.13 -18.72 9.16
C THR A 59 23.77 -18.16 9.58
N ALA A 60 22.68 -18.63 8.96
CA ALA A 60 21.33 -18.18 9.29
C ALA A 60 20.97 -18.43 10.76
N ASN A 61 20.51 -17.40 11.45
CA ASN A 61 20.05 -17.46 12.84
C ASN A 61 19.01 -16.37 13.14
N GLY A 62 18.30 -16.50 14.26
CA GLY A 62 17.21 -15.60 14.63
C GLY A 62 17.65 -14.21 15.14
N ASN A 63 18.90 -14.02 15.49
CA ASN A 63 19.36 -12.77 16.08
C ASN A 63 20.01 -11.84 15.07
N PHE A 64 20.97 -12.35 14.31
CA PHE A 64 21.75 -11.53 13.40
C PHE A 64 22.30 -12.38 12.25
N SER A 65 21.66 -12.29 11.08
CA SER A 65 22.14 -12.95 9.87
C SER A 65 21.82 -12.12 8.63
N GLN A 66 22.72 -12.19 7.65
CA GLN A 66 22.56 -11.49 6.38
C GLN A 66 21.23 -11.86 5.71
N ILE A 67 20.92 -13.15 5.63
CA ILE A 67 19.67 -13.61 5.00
C ILE A 67 18.42 -13.13 5.75
N GLY A 68 18.44 -13.13 7.08
CA GLY A 68 17.33 -12.63 7.90
C GLY A 68 17.05 -11.14 7.66
N GLU A 69 18.10 -10.32 7.63
CA GLU A 69 17.96 -8.89 7.38
C GLU A 69 17.48 -8.60 5.95
N LEU A 70 18.01 -9.30 4.94
CA LEU A 70 17.54 -9.15 3.56
C LEU A 70 16.06 -9.53 3.41
N LYS A 71 15.60 -10.61 4.07
CA LYS A 71 14.19 -11.02 4.04
C LYS A 71 13.28 -10.01 4.76
N ARG A 72 13.71 -9.45 5.89
CA ARG A 72 12.98 -8.39 6.57
C ARG A 72 12.85 -7.15 5.69
N ARG A 73 13.94 -6.69 5.07
CA ARG A 73 13.92 -5.56 4.13
C ARG A 73 13.08 -5.85 2.90
N PHE A 74 13.11 -7.09 2.40
CA PHE A 74 12.25 -7.50 1.29
C PHE A 74 10.78 -7.32 1.64
N THR A 75 10.34 -7.86 2.77
CA THR A 75 8.93 -7.75 3.21
C THR A 75 8.50 -6.29 3.35
N TRP A 76 9.33 -5.45 3.94
CA TRP A 76 9.07 -4.02 4.09
C TRP A 76 8.89 -3.33 2.73
N ASN A 77 9.84 -3.50 1.83
CA ASN A 77 9.82 -2.82 0.52
C ASN A 77 8.73 -3.39 -0.39
N HIS A 78 8.46 -4.69 -0.32
CA HIS A 78 7.36 -5.31 -1.07
C HIS A 78 6.00 -4.78 -0.63
N SER A 79 5.75 -4.72 0.66
CA SER A 79 4.53 -4.11 1.20
C SER A 79 4.41 -2.64 0.80
N GLY A 80 5.51 -1.89 0.88
CA GLY A 80 5.54 -0.50 0.43
C GLY A 80 5.17 -0.35 -1.04
N ALA A 81 5.77 -1.13 -1.93
CA ALA A 81 5.46 -1.09 -3.37
C ALA A 81 3.99 -1.45 -3.64
N LEU A 82 3.51 -2.56 -3.06
CA LEU A 82 2.13 -3.03 -3.26
C LEU A 82 1.09 -2.02 -2.76
N LEU A 83 1.27 -1.49 -1.56
CA LEU A 83 0.29 -0.57 -0.97
C LEU A 83 0.26 0.77 -1.71
N HIS A 84 1.39 1.21 -2.28
CA HIS A 84 1.39 2.39 -3.14
C HIS A 84 0.74 2.14 -4.50
N ASP A 85 0.93 0.95 -5.10
CA ASP A 85 0.18 0.58 -6.30
C ASP A 85 -1.33 0.68 -6.05
N LEU A 86 -1.83 0.08 -4.97
CA LEU A 86 -3.23 0.13 -4.59
C LEU A 86 -3.71 1.57 -4.29
N TYR A 87 -2.88 2.36 -3.62
CA TYR A 87 -3.20 3.76 -3.32
C TYR A 87 -3.47 4.56 -4.60
N TRP A 88 -2.61 4.42 -5.61
CA TRP A 88 -2.79 5.12 -6.88
C TRP A 88 -4.03 4.65 -7.64
N GLU A 89 -4.37 3.36 -7.54
CA GLU A 89 -5.55 2.78 -8.20
C GLU A 89 -6.88 3.23 -7.58
N VAL A 90 -6.92 3.53 -6.28
CA VAL A 90 -8.16 3.92 -5.59
C VAL A 90 -8.39 5.43 -5.54
N LEU A 91 -7.47 6.24 -6.02
CA LEU A 91 -7.64 7.68 -6.07
C LEU A 91 -8.62 8.10 -7.16
N GLY A 92 -9.44 9.09 -6.87
CA GLY A 92 -10.39 9.65 -7.82
C GLY A 92 -11.84 9.41 -7.44
N GLY A 93 -12.71 9.51 -8.45
CA GLY A 93 -14.15 9.47 -8.22
C GLY A 93 -14.67 10.72 -7.48
N ASP A 94 -15.94 10.70 -7.12
CA ASP A 94 -16.60 11.78 -6.38
C ASP A 94 -16.88 11.44 -4.91
N GLY A 95 -16.47 10.24 -4.48
CA GLY A 95 -16.68 9.77 -3.11
C GLY A 95 -18.12 9.39 -2.77
N ASP A 96 -19.00 9.28 -3.77
CA ASP A 96 -20.39 8.89 -3.56
C ASP A 96 -20.51 7.36 -3.35
N PRO A 97 -20.81 6.87 -2.15
CA PRO A 97 -20.92 5.45 -1.87
C PRO A 97 -22.08 4.75 -2.59
N SER A 98 -23.05 5.49 -3.11
CA SER A 98 -24.16 4.92 -3.87
C SER A 98 -23.72 4.33 -5.21
N LYS A 99 -22.56 4.76 -5.73
CA LYS A 99 -21.96 4.25 -6.98
C LYS A 99 -21.27 2.90 -6.82
N GLY A 100 -21.04 2.45 -5.58
CA GLY A 100 -20.54 1.13 -5.25
C GLY A 100 -21.52 0.35 -4.36
N PRO A 101 -22.74 0.03 -4.83
CA PRO A 101 -23.79 -0.50 -3.98
C PRO A 101 -23.42 -1.84 -3.33
N GLU A 102 -22.67 -2.69 -3.99
CA GLU A 102 -22.26 -3.99 -3.47
C GLU A 102 -21.29 -3.85 -2.29
N ILE A 103 -20.23 -3.05 -2.46
CA ILE A 103 -19.27 -2.81 -1.37
C ILE A 103 -19.91 -2.02 -0.22
N LYS A 104 -20.78 -1.05 -0.53
CA LYS A 104 -21.54 -0.32 0.48
C LYS A 104 -22.38 -1.27 1.32
N ALA A 105 -23.15 -2.16 0.68
CA ALA A 105 -23.98 -3.15 1.39
C ALA A 105 -23.14 -4.11 2.24
N ALA A 106 -21.98 -4.55 1.76
CA ALA A 106 -21.06 -5.40 2.52
C ALA A 106 -20.50 -4.67 3.76
N ILE A 107 -20.13 -3.41 3.61
CA ILE A 107 -19.70 -2.54 4.72
C ILE A 107 -20.83 -2.37 5.75
N GLU A 108 -22.02 -2.02 5.30
CA GLU A 108 -23.17 -1.82 6.20
C GLU A 108 -23.57 -3.08 6.95
N LYS A 109 -23.49 -4.23 6.28
CA LYS A 109 -23.72 -5.53 6.92
C LYS A 109 -22.72 -5.82 8.04
N GLU A 110 -21.46 -5.46 7.86
CA GLU A 110 -20.39 -5.79 8.79
C GLU A 110 -20.27 -4.78 9.94
N PHE A 111 -20.38 -3.50 9.63
CA PHE A 111 -20.12 -2.39 10.57
C PHE A 111 -21.40 -1.72 11.07
N GLY A 112 -22.59 -2.14 10.60
CA GLY A 112 -23.89 -1.58 10.98
C GLY A 112 -24.34 -0.40 10.12
N SER A 113 -23.43 0.49 9.73
CA SER A 113 -23.69 1.55 8.73
C SER A 113 -22.41 2.02 8.04
N PHE A 114 -22.57 2.67 6.89
CA PHE A 114 -21.45 3.27 6.19
C PHE A 114 -20.75 4.37 7.01
N ASP A 115 -21.50 5.17 7.75
CA ASP A 115 -20.95 6.25 8.57
C ASP A 115 -20.16 5.73 9.78
N VAL A 116 -20.63 4.65 10.41
CA VAL A 116 -19.89 3.97 11.49
C VAL A 116 -18.56 3.45 10.95
N TRP A 117 -18.59 2.72 9.85
CA TRP A 117 -17.37 2.26 9.19
C TRP A 117 -16.42 3.42 8.83
N LYS A 118 -16.94 4.47 8.22
CA LYS A 118 -16.13 5.64 7.80
C LYS A 118 -15.43 6.30 8.99
N THR A 119 -16.12 6.36 10.14
CA THR A 119 -15.54 6.89 11.37
C THR A 119 -14.42 5.99 11.89
N ASP A 120 -14.66 4.69 11.95
CA ASP A 120 -13.68 3.69 12.38
C ASP A 120 -12.46 3.64 11.46
N PHE A 121 -12.69 3.59 10.15
CA PHE A 121 -11.62 3.60 9.14
C PHE A 121 -10.71 4.83 9.25
N LYS A 122 -11.31 6.03 9.45
CA LYS A 122 -10.53 7.24 9.68
C LYS A 122 -9.73 7.19 10.97
N ALA A 123 -10.33 6.72 12.05
CA ALA A 123 -9.66 6.58 13.33
C ALA A 123 -8.48 5.60 13.24
N SER A 124 -8.68 4.47 12.58
CA SER A 124 -7.64 3.47 12.33
C SER A 124 -6.47 4.06 11.52
N ALA A 125 -6.76 4.79 10.44
CA ALA A 125 -5.74 5.44 9.62
C ALA A 125 -4.95 6.50 10.41
N VAL A 126 -5.62 7.34 11.19
CA VAL A 126 -4.97 8.36 12.04
C VAL A 126 -4.14 7.74 13.15
N SER A 127 -4.50 6.55 13.61
CA SER A 127 -3.77 5.81 14.65
C SER A 127 -2.47 5.18 14.16
N ALA A 128 -2.23 5.16 12.85
CA ALA A 128 -0.98 4.65 12.29
C ALA A 128 0.20 5.48 12.81
N LYS A 129 1.12 4.80 13.49
CA LYS A 129 2.25 5.47 14.15
C LYS A 129 3.32 5.86 13.13
N LEU A 130 3.75 7.12 13.12
CA LEU A 130 4.74 7.73 12.22
C LEU A 130 4.21 7.85 10.78
N SER A 131 4.06 6.74 10.10
CA SER A 131 3.43 6.60 8.79
C SER A 131 2.78 5.22 8.70
N GLY A 132 1.76 5.08 7.88
CA GLY A 132 1.06 3.81 7.72
C GLY A 132 -0.14 3.92 6.80
N TRP A 133 -0.99 2.89 6.85
CA TRP A 133 -2.11 2.71 5.97
C TRP A 133 -3.36 2.35 6.75
N GLY A 134 -4.47 2.99 6.43
CA GLY A 134 -5.79 2.47 6.74
C GLY A 134 -6.23 1.56 5.59
N LEU A 135 -6.58 0.33 5.89
CA LEU A 135 -6.97 -0.66 4.89
C LEU A 135 -8.34 -1.24 5.23
N LEU A 136 -9.21 -1.32 4.23
CA LEU A 136 -10.39 -2.19 4.30
C LEU A 136 -10.00 -3.51 3.62
N VAL A 137 -10.03 -4.60 4.36
CA VAL A 137 -9.62 -5.91 3.87
C VAL A 137 -10.73 -6.94 4.03
N PHE A 138 -10.78 -7.92 3.14
CA PHE A 138 -11.63 -9.07 3.29
C PHE A 138 -10.80 -10.26 3.79
N ASP A 139 -11.06 -10.69 5.02
CA ASP A 139 -10.41 -11.88 5.59
C ASP A 139 -11.05 -13.15 5.04
N ARG A 140 -10.46 -13.67 4.00
CA ARG A 140 -10.92 -14.87 3.30
C ARG A 140 -10.63 -16.17 4.08
N LEU A 141 -9.63 -16.17 4.95
CA LEU A 141 -9.08 -17.42 5.50
C LEU A 141 -9.71 -17.81 6.82
N TYR A 142 -10.02 -16.86 7.67
CA TYR A 142 -10.46 -17.13 9.03
C TYR A 142 -11.91 -16.74 9.30
N SER A 143 -12.27 -15.50 9.00
CA SER A 143 -13.58 -14.98 9.42
C SER A 143 -14.59 -14.86 8.28
N GLY A 144 -14.15 -14.73 7.05
CA GLY A 144 -15.02 -14.43 5.92
C GLY A 144 -15.67 -13.03 6.01
N ARG A 145 -15.03 -12.08 6.71
CA ARG A 145 -15.56 -10.75 7.04
C ARG A 145 -14.71 -9.64 6.44
N LEU A 146 -15.29 -8.44 6.35
CA LEU A 146 -14.56 -7.20 6.19
C LEU A 146 -13.96 -6.76 7.53
N LEU A 147 -12.70 -6.31 7.49
CA LEU A 147 -11.92 -5.82 8.63
C LEU A 147 -11.33 -4.46 8.33
#